data_77fee2b2a011bd309c23a9e90340ebe6
#
_entry.id   77fee2b2a011bd309c23a9e90340ebe6
#
_cell.length_a   1.000
_cell.length_b   1.000
_cell.length_c   1.000
_cell.angle_alpha   90.00
_cell.angle_beta   90.00
_cell.angle_gamma   90.00
#
_symmetry.space_group_name_H-M   'P 1'
#
loop_
_entity.id
_entity.type
_entity.pdbx_description
1 polymer ?
#
loop_
_entity_poly.entity_id
_entity_poly.type
_entity_poly.pdbx_seq_one_letter_code
_entity_poly.pdbx_strand_id
1 'polypeptide(L)'
;MPISPEPDLETSARSSEDGTLLGNTSHLNMPAFIDFRNLLNPHILICGMTGGGKTYLAKSLFARMYMFSSSNVLLIDFTGEYLEAASSLQVINSPGLEGLFGEGQGVMHIDLHGLSESEKVAKASEIFDKAAELMRKRGYKQRNRLMILIDEAWKLIEKNKGLETIIREGRKYGVGLITSSQLLHDTSANILSNMATIFIFKTTNIKSLETLSKNFNLSEKELKSIQDLDLGSCFVIQLHKSGVRSAFTIRKVIGIRDTNTIRIRTGAGMEIGISVTEFDEMVASLCGRGKLVHVKDKVKENCITLPDLVAKLIENGADRRGILLRLQKIGFSNSSIADAFSIAISNIGA
;
A
#
# COMPACT_ATOMS: atom_id res chain seq x y z
N MET A 1 16.72 28.64 17.26
CA MET A 1 17.53 27.66 16.53
C MET A 1 16.79 27.31 15.25
N PRO A 2 17.40 27.40 14.09
CA PRO A 2 16.72 27.08 12.84
C PRO A 2 16.39 25.59 12.84
N ILE A 3 15.15 25.29 12.50
CA ILE A 3 14.67 23.94 12.26
C ILE A 3 15.49 23.41 11.08
N SER A 4 16.27 22.36 11.33
CA SER A 4 16.97 21.63 10.28
C SER A 4 15.96 21.23 9.20
N PRO A 5 16.23 21.42 7.91
CA PRO A 5 15.33 20.93 6.87
C PRO A 5 15.21 19.42 7.05
N GLU A 6 13.97 18.92 7.02
CA GLU A 6 13.68 17.48 7.05
C GLU A 6 14.46 16.82 5.91
N PRO A 7 15.49 16.01 6.19
CA PRO A 7 16.17 15.32 5.11
C PRO A 7 15.25 14.19 4.62
N ASP A 8 15.10 14.09 3.31
CA ASP A 8 14.62 12.94 2.57
C ASP A 8 13.11 12.63 2.46
N LEU A 9 12.22 13.54 2.88
CA LEU A 9 10.83 13.47 2.42
C LEU A 9 10.74 13.55 0.88
N GLU A 10 11.65 14.26 0.25
CA GLU A 10 11.74 14.33 -1.20
C GLU A 10 12.17 13.01 -1.84
N THR A 11 13.00 12.21 -1.21
CA THR A 11 13.51 10.95 -1.78
C THR A 11 12.49 9.83 -1.64
N SER A 12 11.73 9.77 -0.54
CA SER A 12 10.65 8.77 -0.36
C SER A 12 9.39 9.11 -1.16
N ALA A 13 9.15 10.40 -1.44
CA ALA A 13 8.01 10.85 -2.24
C ALA A 13 8.35 10.89 -3.75
N ARG A 14 9.63 10.88 -4.10
CA ARG A 14 10.13 11.06 -5.46
C ARG A 14 10.44 9.77 -6.15
N SER A 15 9.90 8.71 -5.83
CA SER A 15 10.22 7.67 -6.73
C SER A 15 9.37 6.59 -6.78
N SER A 16 9.36 6.11 -7.54
CA SER A 16 9.70 5.06 -8.43
C SER A 16 8.55 4.86 -9.41
N GLU A 17 8.88 4.75 -10.62
CA GLU A 17 8.06 4.20 -11.69
C GLU A 17 7.36 2.87 -11.28
N ASP A 18 7.75 2.30 -10.15
CA ASP A 18 7.28 1.02 -9.59
C ASP A 18 6.53 1.14 -8.25
N GLY A 19 6.37 2.33 -7.69
CA GLY A 19 5.72 2.52 -6.37
C GLY A 19 4.20 2.47 -6.42
N THR A 20 3.60 1.92 -5.37
CA THR A 20 2.14 1.90 -5.17
C THR A 20 1.71 3.12 -4.37
N LEU A 21 0.80 3.93 -4.92
CA LEU A 21 0.28 5.12 -4.25
C LEU A 21 -0.55 4.73 -3.02
N LEU A 22 -0.25 5.34 -1.89
CA LEU A 22 -0.96 5.14 -0.62
C LEU A 22 -1.98 6.24 -0.33
N GLY A 23 -1.71 7.45 -0.80
CA GLY A 23 -2.47 8.66 -0.51
C GLY A 23 -1.59 9.89 -0.63
N ASN A 24 -2.07 11.03 -0.17
CA ASN A 24 -1.30 12.26 -0.16
C ASN A 24 -0.85 12.64 1.26
N THR A 25 0.36 13.18 1.37
CA THR A 25 0.88 13.68 2.65
C THR A 25 0.06 14.87 3.15
N SER A 26 -0.10 14.99 4.47
CA SER A 26 -0.90 16.08 5.06
C SER A 26 -0.24 17.44 4.91
N HIS A 27 1.08 17.51 4.92
CA HIS A 27 1.81 18.78 4.97
C HIS A 27 1.92 19.45 3.60
N LEU A 28 2.36 18.72 2.58
CA LEU A 28 2.59 19.28 1.23
C LEU A 28 1.60 18.78 0.18
N ASN A 29 0.64 17.97 0.58
CA ASN A 29 -0.29 17.30 -0.33
C ASN A 29 0.43 16.53 -1.46
N MET A 30 1.59 15.98 -1.16
CA MET A 30 2.41 15.21 -2.10
C MET A 30 1.98 13.75 -2.10
N PRO A 31 1.98 13.07 -3.27
CA PRO A 31 1.66 11.66 -3.32
C PRO A 31 2.70 10.82 -2.55
N ALA A 32 2.22 9.93 -1.69
CA ALA A 32 3.05 8.99 -0.93
C ALA A 32 2.95 7.60 -1.54
N PHE A 33 4.10 7.00 -1.85
CA PHE A 33 4.20 5.69 -2.48
C PHE A 33 4.90 4.67 -1.58
N ILE A 34 4.60 3.39 -1.81
CA ILE A 34 5.34 2.27 -1.25
C ILE A 34 5.79 1.34 -2.38
N ASP A 35 7.06 0.99 -2.38
CA ASP A 35 7.61 0.00 -3.31
C ASP A 35 7.85 -1.33 -2.58
N PHE A 36 6.91 -2.25 -2.73
CA PHE A 36 6.96 -3.55 -2.03
C PHE A 36 8.15 -4.42 -2.42
N ARG A 37 8.71 -4.25 -3.63
CA ARG A 37 9.82 -5.07 -4.14
C ARG A 37 11.15 -4.64 -3.56
N ASN A 38 11.31 -3.35 -3.35
CA ASN A 38 12.56 -2.74 -2.89
C ASN A 38 12.54 -2.38 -1.40
N LEU A 39 11.49 -2.75 -0.65
CA LEU A 39 11.49 -2.60 0.80
C LEU A 39 12.70 -3.33 1.39
N LEU A 40 13.48 -2.58 2.11
CA LEU A 40 14.69 -3.07 2.73
C LEU A 40 14.44 -4.14 3.78
N ASN A 41 13.41 -3.91 4.56
CA ASN A 41 12.80 -4.86 5.46
C ASN A 41 11.31 -4.91 5.08
N PRO A 42 10.82 -6.07 4.56
CA PRO A 42 9.48 -6.16 4.01
C PRO A 42 8.38 -6.33 5.06
N HIS A 43 8.70 -6.21 6.36
CA HIS A 43 7.70 -6.37 7.40
C HIS A 43 6.98 -5.04 7.66
N ILE A 44 5.66 -5.08 7.61
CA ILE A 44 4.75 -3.95 7.73
C ILE A 44 3.78 -4.21 8.89
N LEU A 45 3.64 -3.25 9.77
CA LEU A 45 2.65 -3.23 10.83
C LEU A 45 1.60 -2.16 10.56
N ILE A 46 0.34 -2.51 10.72
CA ILE A 46 -0.79 -1.57 10.65
C ILE A 46 -1.43 -1.55 12.03
N CYS A 47 -1.47 -0.40 12.70
CA CYS A 47 -2.01 -0.31 14.05
C CYS A 47 -2.93 0.90 14.26
N GLY A 48 -3.73 0.85 15.31
CA GLY A 48 -4.67 1.90 15.69
C GLY A 48 -6.01 1.35 16.16
N MET A 49 -6.89 2.23 16.64
CA MET A 49 -8.20 1.85 17.16
C MET A 49 -9.11 1.22 16.10
N THR A 50 -10.14 0.50 16.57
CA THR A 50 -11.19 -0.06 15.70
C THR A 50 -11.90 1.07 14.93
N GLY A 51 -12.22 0.82 13.66
CA GLY A 51 -12.87 1.80 12.80
C GLY A 51 -11.92 2.87 12.23
N GLY A 52 -10.63 2.88 12.61
CA GLY A 52 -9.66 3.87 12.13
C GLY A 52 -9.26 3.75 10.65
N GLY A 53 -9.48 2.58 10.03
CA GLY A 53 -9.14 2.33 8.62
C GLY A 53 -8.06 1.26 8.40
N LYS A 54 -7.69 0.48 9.45
CA LYS A 54 -6.67 -0.59 9.35
C LYS A 54 -6.99 -1.62 8.27
N THR A 55 -8.15 -2.27 8.37
CA THR A 55 -8.59 -3.30 7.41
C THR A 55 -8.75 -2.71 6.01
N TYR A 56 -9.21 -1.45 5.91
CA TYR A 56 -9.30 -0.76 4.62
C TYR A 56 -7.93 -0.58 3.96
N LEU A 57 -6.91 -0.15 4.73
CA LEU A 57 -5.54 -0.07 4.24
C LEU A 57 -5.00 -1.47 3.87
N ALA A 58 -5.19 -2.47 4.73
CA ALA A 58 -4.72 -3.82 4.50
C ALA A 58 -5.31 -4.42 3.21
N LYS A 59 -6.62 -4.27 2.97
CA LYS A 59 -7.28 -4.64 1.71
C LYS A 59 -6.72 -3.88 0.51
N SER A 60 -6.48 -2.58 0.68
CA SER A 60 -5.87 -1.76 -0.36
C SER A 60 -4.46 -2.24 -0.71
N LEU A 61 -3.62 -2.53 0.29
CA LEU A 61 -2.28 -3.06 0.08
C LEU A 61 -2.32 -4.43 -0.62
N PHE A 62 -3.21 -5.33 -0.16
CA PHE A 62 -3.40 -6.66 -0.75
C PHE A 62 -3.68 -6.57 -2.25
N ALA A 63 -4.70 -5.84 -2.64
CA ALA A 63 -5.07 -5.78 -4.04
C ALA A 63 -4.04 -5.03 -4.90
N ARG A 64 -3.36 -4.02 -4.34
CA ARG A 64 -2.28 -3.32 -5.06
C ARG A 64 -1.05 -4.20 -5.25
N MET A 65 -0.70 -5.02 -4.27
CA MET A 65 0.34 -6.04 -4.43
C MET A 65 -0.01 -7.01 -5.56
N TYR A 66 -1.27 -7.47 -5.60
CA TYR A 66 -1.75 -8.36 -6.66
C TYR A 66 -1.70 -7.69 -8.05
N MET A 67 -2.19 -6.44 -8.14
CA MET A 67 -2.34 -5.79 -9.45
C MET A 67 -1.03 -5.19 -9.98
N PHE A 68 -0.14 -4.72 -9.11
CA PHE A 68 0.99 -3.87 -9.51
C PHE A 68 2.36 -4.37 -9.08
N SER A 69 2.44 -5.36 -8.16
CA SER A 69 3.72 -5.92 -7.78
C SER A 69 3.90 -7.29 -8.44
N SER A 70 5.13 -7.62 -8.79
CA SER A 70 5.49 -8.97 -9.21
C SER A 70 5.70 -9.92 -8.02
N SER A 71 5.25 -9.54 -6.83
CA SER A 71 5.34 -10.35 -5.62
C SER A 71 4.15 -11.28 -5.51
N ASN A 72 4.40 -12.50 -5.05
CA ASN A 72 3.34 -13.42 -4.66
C ASN A 72 2.69 -12.93 -3.36
N VAL A 73 1.43 -13.27 -3.16
CA VAL A 73 0.68 -12.90 -1.96
C VAL A 73 0.05 -14.13 -1.33
N LEU A 74 0.34 -14.34 -0.04
CA LEU A 74 -0.39 -15.27 0.82
C LEU A 74 -1.27 -14.45 1.75
N LEU A 75 -2.58 -14.57 1.61
CA LEU A 75 -3.57 -13.94 2.47
C LEU A 75 -4.17 -14.99 3.41
N ILE A 76 -4.05 -14.77 4.72
CA ILE A 76 -4.67 -15.61 5.75
C ILE A 76 -5.75 -14.77 6.44
N ASP A 77 -7.00 -15.11 6.17
CA ASP A 77 -8.17 -14.35 6.59
C ASP A 77 -8.89 -15.04 7.75
N PHE A 78 -8.78 -14.46 8.95
CA PHE A 78 -9.42 -14.98 10.16
C PHE A 78 -10.88 -14.56 10.30
N THR A 79 -11.25 -13.46 9.66
CA THR A 79 -12.53 -12.78 9.88
C THR A 79 -13.50 -12.90 8.72
N GLY A 80 -13.03 -13.32 7.54
CA GLY A 80 -13.80 -13.33 6.30
C GLY A 80 -13.92 -11.94 5.65
N GLU A 81 -13.28 -10.92 6.23
CA GLU A 81 -13.39 -9.56 5.71
C GLU A 81 -12.74 -9.37 4.34
N TYR A 82 -11.83 -10.25 3.93
CA TYR A 82 -11.11 -10.16 2.66
C TYR A 82 -11.78 -10.93 1.52
N LEU A 83 -12.83 -11.72 1.78
CA LEU A 83 -13.54 -12.53 0.78
C LEU A 83 -13.99 -11.71 -0.43
N GLU A 84 -14.60 -10.55 -0.17
CA GLU A 84 -15.07 -9.66 -1.23
C GLU A 84 -13.92 -9.09 -2.05
N ALA A 85 -12.82 -8.70 -1.42
CA ALA A 85 -11.64 -8.18 -2.10
C ALA A 85 -10.96 -9.27 -2.95
N ALA A 86 -10.82 -10.49 -2.41
CA ALA A 86 -10.25 -11.63 -3.12
C ALA A 86 -11.13 -12.05 -4.32
N SER A 87 -12.44 -12.11 -4.14
CA SER A 87 -13.40 -12.44 -5.20
C SER A 87 -13.41 -11.40 -6.32
N SER A 88 -13.37 -10.11 -5.97
CA SER A 88 -13.37 -9.02 -6.96
C SER A 88 -12.09 -8.97 -7.80
N LEU A 89 -11.00 -9.51 -7.29
CA LEU A 89 -9.73 -9.60 -8.01
C LEU A 89 -9.62 -10.85 -8.87
N GLN A 90 -10.69 -11.67 -8.93
CA GLN A 90 -10.70 -12.93 -9.67
C GLN A 90 -9.42 -13.74 -9.41
N VAL A 91 -9.14 -14.04 -8.13
CA VAL A 91 -8.01 -14.89 -7.75
C VAL A 91 -8.26 -16.32 -8.29
N ILE A 92 -8.07 -16.49 -9.61
CA ILE A 92 -8.47 -17.68 -10.37
C ILE A 92 -7.44 -18.80 -10.24
N ASN A 93 -6.17 -18.48 -9.98
CA ASN A 93 -5.10 -19.48 -9.89
C ASN A 93 -4.41 -19.40 -8.54
N SER A 94 -4.91 -20.15 -7.57
CA SER A 94 -4.15 -20.42 -6.35
C SER A 94 -3.05 -21.43 -6.67
N PRO A 95 -1.78 -21.04 -6.69
CA PRO A 95 -0.69 -21.94 -7.09
C PRO A 95 -0.32 -22.97 -6.01
N GLY A 96 -1.13 -23.07 -4.95
CA GLY A 96 -0.73 -23.78 -3.74
C GLY A 96 0.41 -23.06 -3.00
N LEU A 97 0.69 -23.50 -1.78
CA LEU A 97 1.72 -22.84 -0.96
C LEU A 97 3.13 -22.96 -1.59
N GLU A 98 3.45 -24.13 -2.14
CA GLU A 98 4.71 -24.39 -2.84
C GLU A 98 4.90 -23.47 -4.04
N GLY A 99 3.84 -23.26 -4.82
CA GLY A 99 3.86 -22.40 -6.00
C GLY A 99 4.12 -20.94 -5.70
N LEU A 100 3.70 -20.44 -4.53
CA LEU A 100 4.00 -19.07 -4.09
C LEU A 100 5.49 -18.80 -3.87
N PHE A 101 6.27 -19.85 -3.61
CA PHE A 101 7.72 -19.75 -3.50
C PHE A 101 8.44 -19.90 -4.85
N GLY A 102 7.70 -20.17 -5.94
CA GLY A 102 8.20 -20.25 -7.31
C GLY A 102 8.51 -18.88 -7.95
N GLU A 103 8.75 -18.88 -9.26
CA GLU A 103 9.06 -17.65 -10.01
C GLU A 103 7.81 -16.98 -10.62
N GLY A 104 6.70 -17.69 -10.68
CA GLY A 104 5.42 -17.15 -11.16
C GLY A 104 4.81 -16.13 -10.21
N GLN A 105 3.88 -15.34 -10.72
CA GLN A 105 3.02 -14.47 -9.91
C GLN A 105 1.78 -15.24 -9.50
N GLY A 106 1.43 -15.20 -8.22
CA GLY A 106 0.25 -15.88 -7.70
C GLY A 106 -0.24 -15.30 -6.39
N VAL A 107 -1.53 -15.55 -6.14
CA VAL A 107 -2.17 -15.23 -4.86
C VAL A 107 -2.80 -16.49 -4.31
N MET A 108 -2.62 -16.72 -3.02
CA MET A 108 -3.34 -17.74 -2.28
C MET A 108 -4.11 -17.08 -1.15
N HIS A 109 -5.43 -17.23 -1.16
CA HIS A 109 -6.31 -16.79 -0.10
C HIS A 109 -6.75 -17.99 0.73
N ILE A 110 -6.50 -17.95 2.01
CA ILE A 110 -6.90 -18.97 2.98
C ILE A 110 -7.93 -18.35 3.91
N ASP A 111 -9.16 -18.73 3.72
CA ASP A 111 -10.28 -18.30 4.54
C ASP A 111 -10.45 -19.23 5.75
N LEU A 112 -10.34 -18.66 6.93
CA LEU A 112 -10.46 -19.36 8.22
C LEU A 112 -11.69 -18.93 9.01
N HIS A 113 -12.53 -18.01 8.51
CA HIS A 113 -13.58 -17.37 9.31
C HIS A 113 -14.61 -18.34 9.89
N GLY A 114 -14.91 -19.43 9.17
CA GLY A 114 -15.90 -20.44 9.61
C GLY A 114 -15.39 -21.44 10.64
N LEU A 115 -14.10 -21.39 11.01
CA LEU A 115 -13.50 -22.32 11.96
C LEU A 115 -13.58 -21.79 13.40
N SER A 116 -13.50 -22.71 14.38
CA SER A 116 -13.30 -22.33 15.78
C SER A 116 -11.94 -21.65 15.98
N GLU A 117 -11.78 -20.86 17.05
CA GLU A 117 -10.52 -20.15 17.32
C GLU A 117 -9.33 -21.11 17.44
N SER A 118 -9.52 -22.29 18.04
CA SER A 118 -8.46 -23.31 18.15
C SER A 118 -8.08 -23.91 16.79
N GLU A 119 -9.05 -24.15 15.91
CA GLU A 119 -8.80 -24.64 14.55
C GLU A 119 -8.13 -23.58 13.67
N LYS A 120 -8.54 -22.32 13.79
CA LYS A 120 -7.88 -21.20 13.09
C LYS A 120 -6.40 -21.13 13.46
N VAL A 121 -6.10 -21.16 14.76
CA VAL A 121 -4.72 -21.12 15.28
C VAL A 121 -3.92 -22.33 14.81
N ALA A 122 -4.48 -23.54 14.89
CA ALA A 122 -3.81 -24.75 14.44
C ALA A 122 -3.48 -24.72 12.95
N LYS A 123 -4.46 -24.34 12.12
CA LYS A 123 -4.30 -24.29 10.66
C LYS A 123 -3.35 -23.18 10.21
N ALA A 124 -3.44 -22.00 10.81
CA ALA A 124 -2.49 -20.94 10.52
C ALA A 124 -1.07 -21.30 10.96
N SER A 125 -0.92 -22.00 12.08
CA SER A 125 0.39 -22.49 12.56
C SER A 125 1.01 -23.47 11.57
N GLU A 126 0.25 -24.44 11.07
CA GLU A 126 0.70 -25.37 10.03
C GLU A 126 1.17 -24.63 8.77
N ILE A 127 0.40 -23.63 8.33
CA ILE A 127 0.75 -22.82 7.16
C ILE A 127 2.07 -22.06 7.39
N PHE A 128 2.26 -21.43 8.55
CA PHE A 128 3.47 -20.70 8.85
C PHE A 128 4.71 -21.61 8.97
N ASP A 129 4.55 -22.76 9.58
CA ASP A 129 5.65 -23.75 9.70
C ASP A 129 6.08 -24.24 8.31
N LYS A 130 5.10 -24.56 7.45
CA LYS A 130 5.35 -24.94 6.06
C LYS A 130 5.94 -23.80 5.23
N ALA A 131 5.46 -22.59 5.39
CA ALA A 131 5.99 -21.40 4.71
C ALA A 131 7.46 -21.13 5.13
N ALA A 132 7.78 -21.27 6.41
CA ALA A 132 9.16 -21.12 6.91
C ALA A 132 10.11 -22.20 6.35
N GLU A 133 9.63 -23.44 6.21
CA GLU A 133 10.38 -24.53 5.57
C GLU A 133 10.65 -24.20 4.09
N LEU A 134 9.61 -23.84 3.34
CA LEU A 134 9.71 -23.50 1.91
C LEU A 134 10.60 -22.27 1.67
N MET A 135 10.50 -21.27 2.54
CA MET A 135 11.36 -20.09 2.52
C MET A 135 12.83 -20.47 2.59
N ARG A 136 13.21 -21.35 3.52
CA ARG A 136 14.60 -21.81 3.66
C ARG A 136 15.05 -22.66 2.47
N LYS A 137 14.19 -23.54 1.96
CA LYS A 137 14.47 -24.34 0.75
C LYS A 137 14.73 -23.49 -0.48
N ARG A 138 13.99 -22.38 -0.62
CA ARG A 138 14.16 -21.45 -1.74
C ARG A 138 15.54 -20.75 -1.77
N GLY A 139 16.15 -20.58 -0.61
CA GLY A 139 17.42 -19.87 -0.47
C GLY A 139 17.30 -18.35 -0.52
N TYR A 140 18.44 -17.67 -0.41
CA TYR A 140 18.53 -16.21 -0.34
C TYR A 140 18.01 -15.52 -1.60
N LYS A 141 17.27 -14.40 -1.44
CA LYS A 141 16.76 -13.57 -2.52
C LYS A 141 17.06 -12.09 -2.24
N GLN A 142 17.44 -11.36 -3.27
CA GLN A 142 17.76 -9.93 -3.17
C GLN A 142 16.52 -9.04 -3.14
N ARG A 143 15.40 -9.49 -3.72
CA ARG A 143 14.13 -8.73 -3.79
C ARG A 143 13.02 -9.49 -3.11
N ASN A 144 12.05 -8.74 -2.61
CA ASN A 144 10.84 -9.30 -2.02
C ASN A 144 10.00 -10.00 -3.10
N ARG A 145 9.68 -11.26 -2.86
CA ARG A 145 8.95 -12.11 -3.79
C ARG A 145 7.64 -12.64 -3.23
N LEU A 146 7.50 -12.69 -1.92
CA LEU A 146 6.30 -13.14 -1.24
C LEU A 146 5.95 -12.19 -0.10
N MET A 147 4.71 -11.71 -0.11
CA MET A 147 4.13 -10.96 1.00
C MET A 147 3.04 -11.81 1.66
N ILE A 148 3.17 -12.04 2.95
CA ILE A 148 2.16 -12.73 3.75
C ILE A 148 1.34 -11.67 4.47
N LEU A 149 0.03 -11.65 4.21
CA LEU A 149 -0.89 -10.76 4.89
C LEU A 149 -1.74 -11.54 5.88
N ILE A 150 -1.73 -11.12 7.12
CA ILE A 150 -2.52 -11.69 8.20
C ILE A 150 -3.05 -10.59 9.11
N ASP A 151 -4.34 -10.64 9.38
CA ASP A 151 -4.98 -9.73 10.33
C ASP A 151 -4.89 -10.27 11.76
N GLU A 152 -4.69 -9.40 12.75
CA GLU A 152 -4.58 -9.76 14.17
C GLU A 152 -3.56 -10.86 14.51
N ALA A 153 -2.41 -10.88 13.84
CA ALA A 153 -1.35 -11.90 13.99
C ALA A 153 -0.82 -12.06 15.42
N TRP A 154 -1.03 -11.09 16.30
CA TRP A 154 -0.56 -11.13 17.68
C TRP A 154 -1.09 -12.35 18.46
N LYS A 155 -2.31 -12.81 18.17
CA LYS A 155 -2.90 -14.01 18.80
C LYS A 155 -2.13 -15.31 18.48
N LEU A 156 -1.39 -15.30 17.36
CA LEU A 156 -0.65 -16.47 16.87
C LEU A 156 0.83 -16.44 17.26
N ILE A 157 1.37 -15.25 17.39
CA ILE A 157 2.82 -15.00 17.38
C ILE A 157 3.52 -15.54 18.61
N GLU A 158 2.87 -15.52 19.75
CA GLU A 158 3.48 -16.00 21.01
C GLU A 158 3.81 -17.51 21.01
N LYS A 159 3.24 -18.28 20.09
CA LYS A 159 3.31 -19.75 20.13
C LYS A 159 3.78 -20.41 18.83
N ASN A 160 3.93 -19.67 17.72
CA ASN A 160 4.27 -20.27 16.44
C ASN A 160 5.71 -20.00 16.00
N LYS A 161 6.53 -21.06 15.93
CA LYS A 161 7.95 -20.99 15.55
C LYS A 161 8.15 -20.62 14.06
N GLY A 162 7.25 -21.03 13.17
CA GLY A 162 7.30 -20.72 11.75
C GLY A 162 7.13 -19.22 11.50
N LEU A 163 6.12 -18.61 12.13
CA LEU A 163 5.88 -17.19 12.06
C LEU A 163 7.04 -16.38 12.66
N GLU A 164 7.56 -16.80 13.84
CA GLU A 164 8.74 -16.16 14.41
C GLU A 164 9.95 -16.24 13.46
N THR A 165 10.15 -17.39 12.81
CA THR A 165 11.21 -17.59 11.81
C THR A 165 11.03 -16.64 10.63
N ILE A 166 9.81 -16.48 10.10
CA ILE A 166 9.53 -15.57 9.00
C ILE A 166 9.81 -14.12 9.40
N ILE A 167 9.42 -13.70 10.59
CA ILE A 167 9.68 -12.33 11.09
C ILE A 167 11.19 -12.08 11.24
N ARG A 168 11.95 -13.02 11.76
CA ARG A 168 13.39 -12.83 12.00
C ARG A 168 14.26 -13.00 10.77
N GLU A 169 13.90 -13.90 9.87
CA GLU A 169 14.73 -14.32 8.76
C GLU A 169 14.16 -13.95 7.38
N GLY A 170 12.85 -13.70 7.29
CA GLY A 170 12.12 -13.53 6.01
C GLY A 170 12.76 -12.55 5.04
N ARG A 171 13.30 -11.44 5.57
CA ARG A 171 14.05 -10.45 4.78
C ARG A 171 15.16 -11.08 3.94
N LYS A 172 15.92 -12.04 4.47
CA LYS A 172 17.04 -12.69 3.76
C LYS A 172 16.56 -13.52 2.57
N TYR A 173 15.32 -13.99 2.65
CA TYR A 173 14.71 -14.89 1.67
C TYR A 173 13.68 -14.20 0.77
N GLY A 174 13.54 -12.87 0.91
CA GLY A 174 12.57 -12.11 0.14
C GLY A 174 11.11 -12.39 0.54
N VAL A 175 10.87 -12.69 1.82
CA VAL A 175 9.54 -12.90 2.40
C VAL A 175 9.21 -11.77 3.36
N GLY A 176 8.09 -11.08 3.13
CA GLY A 176 7.56 -10.02 3.99
C GLY A 176 6.30 -10.44 4.71
N LEU A 177 6.00 -9.76 5.82
CA LEU A 177 4.78 -9.92 6.59
C LEU A 177 4.06 -8.57 6.67
N ILE A 178 2.77 -8.56 6.37
CA ILE A 178 1.87 -7.47 6.68
C ILE A 178 0.92 -7.95 7.76
N THR A 179 0.88 -7.26 8.88
CA THR A 179 0.00 -7.61 9.98
C THR A 179 -0.69 -6.38 10.55
N SER A 180 -1.86 -6.56 11.15
CA SER A 180 -2.56 -5.51 11.86
C SER A 180 -2.64 -5.80 13.37
N SER A 181 -2.76 -4.73 14.17
CA SER A 181 -2.98 -4.84 15.60
C SER A 181 -3.87 -3.68 16.10
N GLN A 182 -4.83 -3.99 16.94
CA GLN A 182 -5.63 -2.96 17.62
C GLN A 182 -4.93 -2.46 18.88
N LEU A 183 -4.29 -3.35 19.62
CA LEU A 183 -3.63 -3.08 20.89
C LEU A 183 -2.12 -3.31 20.76
N LEU A 184 -1.39 -2.26 20.50
CA LEU A 184 0.04 -2.33 20.23
C LEU A 184 0.83 -2.84 21.44
N HIS A 185 0.37 -2.55 22.66
CA HIS A 185 1.02 -2.99 23.87
C HIS A 185 0.93 -4.51 24.10
N ASP A 186 0.02 -5.21 23.41
CA ASP A 186 -0.06 -6.67 23.42
C ASP A 186 0.89 -7.30 22.38
N THR A 187 1.46 -6.48 21.48
CA THR A 187 2.42 -6.97 20.48
C THR A 187 3.80 -7.09 21.09
N SER A 188 4.42 -8.27 21.00
CA SER A 188 5.74 -8.48 21.59
C SER A 188 6.79 -7.54 21.04
N ALA A 189 7.75 -7.12 21.88
CA ALA A 189 8.85 -6.25 21.49
C ALA A 189 9.71 -6.86 20.36
N ASN A 190 9.80 -8.19 20.28
CA ASN A 190 10.51 -8.90 19.23
C ASN A 190 9.88 -8.66 17.85
N ILE A 191 8.54 -8.56 17.78
CA ILE A 191 7.85 -8.26 16.52
C ILE A 191 8.06 -6.82 16.16
N LEU A 192 7.80 -5.90 17.10
CA LEU A 192 7.91 -4.46 16.86
C LEU A 192 9.31 -4.09 16.37
N SER A 193 10.36 -4.68 16.91
CA SER A 193 11.75 -4.43 16.50
C SER A 193 12.09 -4.93 15.10
N ASN A 194 11.30 -5.83 14.53
CA ASN A 194 11.47 -6.34 13.17
C ASN A 194 10.59 -5.63 12.13
N MET A 195 9.69 -4.74 12.55
CA MET A 195 8.86 -3.94 11.64
C MET A 195 9.61 -2.72 11.14
N ALA A 196 9.73 -2.56 9.84
CA ALA A 196 10.41 -1.41 9.25
C ALA A 196 9.46 -0.35 8.69
N THR A 197 8.24 -0.74 8.35
CA THR A 197 7.20 0.19 7.94
C THR A 197 6.00 0.03 8.87
N ILE A 198 5.54 1.14 9.45
CA ILE A 198 4.44 1.12 10.41
C ILE A 198 3.43 2.18 10.01
N PHE A 199 2.19 1.75 9.82
CA PHE A 199 1.05 2.61 9.59
C PHE A 199 0.26 2.72 10.89
N ILE A 200 0.18 3.92 11.44
CA ILE A 200 -0.46 4.19 12.72
C ILE A 200 -1.71 5.02 12.46
N PHE A 201 -2.87 4.40 12.56
CA PHE A 201 -4.14 5.10 12.59
C PHE A 201 -4.40 5.70 13.98
N LYS A 202 -5.38 6.58 14.08
CA LYS A 202 -5.75 7.20 15.35
C LYS A 202 -5.76 6.20 16.50
N THR A 203 -5.09 6.53 17.59
CA THR A 203 -5.17 5.81 18.87
C THR A 203 -5.04 6.78 20.03
N THR A 204 -5.88 6.60 21.04
CA THR A 204 -5.88 7.37 22.30
C THR A 204 -5.48 6.49 23.49
N ASN A 205 -5.19 5.20 23.23
CA ASN A 205 -4.79 4.27 24.29
C ASN A 205 -3.37 4.60 24.78
N ILE A 206 -3.26 4.99 26.04
CA ILE A 206 -2.02 5.45 26.67
C ILE A 206 -0.92 4.38 26.58
N LYS A 207 -1.23 3.11 26.90
CA LYS A 207 -0.24 2.02 26.84
C LYS A 207 0.29 1.79 25.42
N SER A 208 -0.58 1.92 24.40
CA SER A 208 -0.17 1.84 22.99
C SER A 208 0.72 3.02 22.59
N LEU A 209 0.42 4.23 23.05
CA LEU A 209 1.25 5.42 22.82
C LEU A 209 2.62 5.31 23.50
N GLU A 210 2.69 4.81 24.74
CA GLU A 210 3.95 4.52 25.43
C GLU A 210 4.77 3.48 24.68
N THR A 211 4.13 2.43 24.18
CA THR A 211 4.77 1.39 23.37
C THR A 211 5.34 1.96 22.07
N LEU A 212 4.59 2.82 21.39
CA LEU A 212 5.06 3.56 20.21
C LEU A 212 6.26 4.45 20.54
N SER A 213 6.17 5.24 21.61
CA SER A 213 7.26 6.11 22.03
C SER A 213 8.54 5.33 22.31
N LYS A 214 8.46 4.24 23.08
CA LYS A 214 9.62 3.41 23.45
C LYS A 214 10.27 2.70 22.27
N ASN A 215 9.46 2.11 21.37
CA ASN A 215 10.00 1.27 20.29
C ASN A 215 10.43 2.07 19.07
N PHE A 216 9.81 3.25 18.80
CA PHE A 216 10.05 4.03 17.59
C PHE A 216 10.56 5.44 17.86
N ASN A 217 10.89 5.73 19.12
CA ASN A 217 11.44 7.03 19.56
C ASN A 217 10.59 8.21 19.08
N LEU A 218 9.27 8.15 19.32
CA LEU A 218 8.35 9.21 18.95
C LEU A 218 8.41 10.37 19.97
N SER A 219 8.46 11.59 19.46
CA SER A 219 8.33 12.80 20.25
C SER A 219 6.89 13.02 20.73
N GLU A 220 6.71 13.81 21.77
CA GLU A 220 5.37 14.20 22.26
C GLU A 220 4.50 14.84 21.17
N LYS A 221 5.12 15.64 20.29
CA LYS A 221 4.43 16.27 19.15
C LYS A 221 3.89 15.23 18.16
N GLU A 222 4.67 14.19 17.86
CA GLU A 222 4.25 13.10 16.97
C GLU A 222 3.15 12.26 17.62
N LEU A 223 3.27 11.95 18.92
CA LEU A 223 2.23 11.24 19.66
C LEU A 223 0.92 12.01 19.68
N LYS A 224 0.98 13.33 19.89
CA LYS A 224 -0.20 14.20 19.80
C LYS A 224 -0.78 14.20 18.39
N SER A 225 0.04 14.27 17.35
CA SER A 225 -0.42 14.19 15.96
C SER A 225 -1.15 12.88 15.68
N ILE A 226 -0.70 11.74 16.25
CA ILE A 226 -1.38 10.44 16.12
C ILE A 226 -2.74 10.44 16.83
N GLN A 227 -2.83 11.06 18.00
CA GLN A 227 -4.10 11.18 18.75
C GLN A 227 -5.13 12.05 18.01
N ASP A 228 -4.66 13.05 17.28
CA ASP A 228 -5.50 14.04 16.58
C ASP A 228 -5.81 13.65 15.13
N LEU A 229 -5.38 12.45 14.65
CA LEU A 229 -5.64 11.99 13.29
C LEU A 229 -7.14 11.93 12.98
N ASP A 230 -7.49 12.36 11.77
CA ASP A 230 -8.82 12.16 11.20
C ASP A 230 -9.03 10.69 10.81
N LEU A 231 -10.31 10.29 10.69
CA LEU A 231 -10.68 8.98 10.17
C LEU A 231 -10.10 8.75 8.75
N GLY A 232 -9.47 7.60 8.56
CA GLY A 232 -8.84 7.22 7.30
C GLY A 232 -7.47 7.87 7.06
N SER A 233 -7.00 8.74 7.96
CA SER A 233 -5.63 9.26 7.96
C SER A 233 -4.73 8.37 8.80
N CYS A 234 -3.47 8.23 8.41
CA CYS A 234 -2.50 7.49 9.19
C CYS A 234 -1.14 8.19 9.27
N PHE A 235 -0.48 8.03 10.40
CA PHE A 235 0.91 8.41 10.59
C PHE A 235 1.80 7.25 10.15
N VAL A 236 2.77 7.50 9.30
CA VAL A 236 3.64 6.47 8.72
C VAL A 236 5.04 6.64 9.26
N ILE A 237 5.64 5.54 9.70
CA ILE A 237 7.05 5.45 10.06
C ILE A 237 7.71 4.49 9.10
N GLN A 238 8.84 4.89 8.52
CA GLN A 238 9.72 4.01 7.75
C GLN A 238 11.14 4.08 8.33
N LEU A 239 11.71 2.91 8.58
CA LEU A 239 13.08 2.74 9.03
C LEU A 239 13.98 2.44 7.83
N HIS A 240 14.99 3.28 7.60
CA HIS A 240 15.94 3.14 6.50
C HIS A 240 17.23 2.39 6.91
N LYS A 241 18.02 1.95 5.94
CA LYS A 241 19.31 1.25 6.15
C LYS A 241 20.30 2.06 6.99
N SER A 242 20.28 3.36 6.81
CA SER A 242 21.15 4.29 7.52
C SER A 242 20.83 4.44 9.01
N GLY A 243 19.79 3.76 9.51
CA GLY A 243 19.26 4.01 10.85
C GLY A 243 18.41 5.27 10.94
N VAL A 244 18.23 5.98 9.83
CA VAL A 244 17.36 7.16 9.74
C VAL A 244 15.91 6.71 9.72
N ARG A 245 15.08 7.43 10.46
CA ARG A 245 13.63 7.25 10.48
C ARG A 245 12.96 8.36 9.68
N SER A 246 12.16 8.02 8.68
CA SER A 246 11.22 8.95 8.08
C SER A 246 9.87 8.83 8.76
N ALA A 247 9.22 9.97 9.04
CA ALA A 247 7.88 9.99 9.60
C ALA A 247 7.04 11.06 8.89
N PHE A 248 5.84 10.68 8.46
CA PHE A 248 4.91 11.59 7.77
C PHE A 248 3.47 11.14 7.97
N THR A 249 2.52 12.04 7.77
CA THR A 249 1.09 11.72 7.84
C THR A 249 0.50 11.64 6.45
N ILE A 250 -0.21 10.57 6.16
CA ILE A 250 -1.06 10.44 4.98
C ILE A 250 -2.45 10.91 5.34
N ARG A 251 -2.97 11.89 4.59
CA ARG A 251 -4.34 12.34 4.69
C ARG A 251 -5.20 11.41 3.86
N LYS A 252 -6.05 10.64 4.45
CA LYS A 252 -6.97 9.73 3.77
C LYS A 252 -6.28 8.71 2.85
N VAL A 253 -6.10 7.50 3.36
CA VAL A 253 -5.57 6.37 2.60
C VAL A 253 -6.51 6.04 1.44
N ILE A 254 -5.96 5.84 0.25
CA ILE A 254 -6.74 5.53 -0.95
C ILE A 254 -7.03 4.02 -0.99
N GLY A 255 -8.29 3.65 -1.03
CA GLY A 255 -8.74 2.26 -1.22
C GLY A 255 -8.96 1.88 -2.69
N ILE A 256 -9.25 0.60 -2.91
CA ILE A 256 -9.47 0.07 -4.25
C ILE A 256 -10.88 0.38 -4.75
N ARG A 257 -11.84 0.45 -3.83
CA ARG A 257 -13.25 0.76 -4.12
C ARG A 257 -13.67 2.14 -3.62
N ASP A 258 -12.77 3.08 -3.57
CA ASP A 258 -13.19 4.45 -3.37
C ASP A 258 -13.89 4.91 -4.66
N THR A 259 -15.22 4.75 -4.69
CA THR A 259 -16.07 5.20 -5.81
C THR A 259 -15.94 6.70 -6.06
N ASN A 260 -15.35 7.43 -5.11
CA ASN A 260 -15.05 8.84 -5.20
C ASN A 260 -13.63 9.14 -5.69
N THR A 261 -12.84 8.12 -6.05
CA THR A 261 -11.46 8.29 -6.52
C THR A 261 -11.30 7.71 -7.92
N ILE A 262 -10.80 8.52 -8.86
CA ILE A 262 -10.38 8.07 -10.20
C ILE A 262 -8.88 7.83 -10.17
N ARG A 263 -8.47 6.65 -10.62
CA ARG A 263 -7.08 6.22 -10.69
C ARG A 263 -6.55 6.41 -12.11
N ILE A 264 -5.43 7.11 -12.22
CA ILE A 264 -4.76 7.35 -13.50
C ILE A 264 -3.47 6.54 -13.50
N ARG A 265 -3.35 5.61 -14.45
CA ARG A 265 -2.24 4.66 -14.53
C ARG A 265 -1.30 4.99 -15.69
N THR A 266 0.03 4.98 -15.45
CA THR A 266 1.03 5.05 -16.52
C THR A 266 1.27 3.68 -17.16
N GLY A 267 1.87 3.66 -18.35
CA GLY A 267 2.32 2.42 -19.01
C GLY A 267 3.36 1.65 -18.20
N ALA A 268 4.15 2.34 -17.36
CA ALA A 268 5.13 1.74 -16.47
C ALA A 268 4.54 1.18 -15.15
N GLY A 269 3.21 1.26 -14.96
CA GLY A 269 2.53 0.71 -13.79
C GLY A 269 2.39 1.67 -12.60
N MET A 270 2.89 2.92 -12.68
CA MET A 270 2.61 3.94 -11.68
C MET A 270 1.13 4.32 -11.73
N GLU A 271 0.48 4.47 -10.58
CA GLU A 271 -0.91 4.87 -10.46
C GLU A 271 -1.06 6.04 -9.49
N ILE A 272 -1.78 7.08 -9.92
CA ILE A 272 -2.16 8.21 -9.09
C ILE A 272 -3.67 8.25 -8.97
N GLY A 273 -4.19 8.30 -7.74
CA GLY A 273 -5.60 8.49 -7.45
C GLY A 273 -5.91 9.94 -7.15
N ILE A 274 -6.94 10.48 -7.80
CA ILE A 274 -7.51 11.80 -7.49
C ILE A 274 -9.00 11.64 -7.20
N SER A 275 -9.58 12.50 -6.37
CA SER A 275 -11.02 12.44 -6.13
C SER A 275 -11.81 12.67 -7.42
N VAL A 276 -13.03 12.11 -7.51
CA VAL A 276 -13.92 12.37 -8.65
C VAL A 276 -14.12 13.87 -8.86
N THR A 277 -14.24 14.61 -7.76
CA THR A 277 -14.41 16.08 -7.81
C THR A 277 -13.18 16.76 -8.44
N GLU A 278 -11.96 16.40 -8.01
CA GLU A 278 -10.71 16.94 -8.58
C GLU A 278 -10.54 16.54 -10.05
N PHE A 279 -10.93 15.31 -10.41
CA PHE A 279 -10.93 14.86 -11.80
C PHE A 279 -11.92 15.69 -12.64
N ASP A 280 -13.14 15.88 -12.15
CA ASP A 280 -14.17 16.65 -12.83
C ASP A 280 -13.76 18.13 -13.00
N GLU A 281 -13.18 18.73 -11.95
CA GLU A 281 -12.64 20.10 -12.03
C GLU A 281 -11.46 20.21 -13.01
N MET A 282 -10.58 19.22 -13.04
CA MET A 282 -9.47 19.15 -13.98
C MET A 282 -9.99 19.12 -15.42
N VAL A 283 -10.88 18.18 -15.74
CA VAL A 283 -11.46 18.05 -17.08
C VAL A 283 -12.26 19.31 -17.46
N ALA A 284 -13.08 19.82 -16.56
CA ALA A 284 -13.85 21.03 -16.79
C ALA A 284 -12.99 22.27 -17.06
N SER A 285 -11.84 22.37 -16.36
CA SER A 285 -10.91 23.47 -16.56
C SER A 285 -10.12 23.39 -17.88
N LEU A 286 -9.88 22.18 -18.39
CA LEU A 286 -9.11 21.93 -19.61
C LEU A 286 -9.98 21.89 -20.88
N CYS A 287 -11.16 21.28 -20.78
CA CYS A 287 -12.03 21.02 -21.95
C CYS A 287 -13.38 21.75 -21.91
N GLY A 288 -13.73 22.34 -20.75
CA GLY A 288 -15.06 22.88 -20.49
C GLY A 288 -16.02 21.85 -19.88
N ARG A 289 -16.97 22.32 -19.04
CA ARG A 289 -17.90 21.44 -18.28
C ARG A 289 -18.73 20.52 -19.17
N GLY A 290 -19.12 20.93 -20.37
CA GLY A 290 -19.92 20.12 -21.29
C GLY A 290 -19.19 18.90 -21.87
N LYS A 291 -17.87 18.81 -21.73
CA LYS A 291 -17.05 17.70 -22.27
C LYS A 291 -16.73 16.61 -21.26
N LEU A 292 -17.15 16.78 -20.01
CA LEU A 292 -16.85 15.85 -18.91
C LEU A 292 -17.31 14.41 -19.19
N VAL A 293 -18.52 14.24 -19.76
CA VAL A 293 -19.08 12.92 -20.08
C VAL A 293 -18.18 12.18 -21.07
N HIS A 294 -17.70 12.84 -22.12
CA HIS A 294 -16.87 12.21 -23.15
C HIS A 294 -15.50 11.75 -22.64
N VAL A 295 -14.93 12.44 -21.63
CA VAL A 295 -13.69 12.00 -21.01
C VAL A 295 -13.94 10.84 -20.04
N LYS A 296 -15.06 10.88 -19.30
CA LYS A 296 -15.45 9.81 -18.37
C LYS A 296 -15.80 8.48 -19.06
N ASP A 297 -16.19 8.48 -20.32
CA ASP A 297 -16.51 7.24 -21.06
C ASP A 297 -15.32 6.25 -21.13
N LYS A 298 -14.09 6.74 -20.97
CA LYS A 298 -12.87 5.89 -20.91
C LYS A 298 -12.49 5.47 -19.50
N VAL A 299 -13.15 6.01 -18.47
CA VAL A 299 -12.92 5.59 -17.08
C VAL A 299 -13.67 4.29 -16.83
N LYS A 300 -12.95 3.18 -16.72
CA LYS A 300 -13.51 1.87 -16.41
C LYS A 300 -13.18 1.54 -14.94
N GLU A 301 -14.19 1.15 -14.17
CA GLU A 301 -14.01 0.79 -12.75
C GLU A 301 -13.20 1.82 -11.94
N ASN A 302 -13.48 3.10 -12.18
CA ASN A 302 -12.72 4.22 -11.61
C ASN A 302 -11.22 4.24 -11.96
N CYS A 303 -10.84 3.64 -13.10
CA CYS A 303 -9.46 3.65 -13.60
C CYS A 303 -9.41 4.11 -15.06
N ILE A 304 -8.40 4.92 -15.38
CA ILE A 304 -8.07 5.33 -16.75
C ILE A 304 -6.56 5.28 -16.93
N THR A 305 -6.08 4.86 -18.11
CA THR A 305 -4.65 4.97 -18.40
C THR A 305 -4.25 6.41 -18.68
N LEU A 306 -3.03 6.79 -18.33
CA LEU A 306 -2.54 8.15 -18.60
C LEU A 306 -2.54 8.50 -20.10
N PRO A 307 -2.13 7.60 -21.02
CA PRO A 307 -2.28 7.84 -22.45
C PRO A 307 -3.73 8.03 -22.89
N ASP A 308 -4.69 7.22 -22.41
CA ASP A 308 -6.11 7.37 -22.76
C ASP A 308 -6.68 8.69 -22.23
N LEU A 309 -6.29 9.09 -21.02
CA LEU A 309 -6.69 10.37 -20.44
C LEU A 309 -6.16 11.53 -21.30
N VAL A 310 -4.86 11.51 -21.65
CA VAL A 310 -4.24 12.54 -22.49
C VAL A 310 -4.90 12.60 -23.86
N ALA A 311 -5.16 11.45 -24.50
CA ALA A 311 -5.85 11.37 -25.77
C ALA A 311 -7.24 12.03 -25.68
N LYS A 312 -8.03 11.67 -24.66
CA LYS A 312 -9.37 12.24 -24.47
C LYS A 312 -9.37 13.73 -24.17
N LEU A 313 -8.41 14.22 -23.41
CA LEU A 313 -8.26 15.66 -23.17
C LEU A 313 -7.96 16.41 -24.46
N ILE A 314 -7.06 15.89 -25.32
CA ILE A 314 -6.72 16.48 -26.64
C ILE A 314 -7.94 16.47 -27.58
N GLU A 315 -8.61 15.31 -27.72
CA GLU A 315 -9.83 15.15 -28.53
C GLU A 315 -10.94 16.15 -28.15
N ASN A 316 -10.98 16.53 -26.88
CA ASN A 316 -11.98 17.47 -26.37
C ASN A 316 -11.49 18.92 -26.28
N GLY A 317 -10.36 19.24 -26.90
CA GLY A 317 -9.88 20.60 -27.12
C GLY A 317 -8.96 21.17 -26.05
N ALA A 318 -8.45 20.34 -25.13
CA ALA A 318 -7.46 20.79 -24.17
C ALA A 318 -6.11 21.07 -24.84
N ASP A 319 -5.47 22.17 -24.46
CA ASP A 319 -4.12 22.49 -24.94
C ASP A 319 -3.05 21.66 -24.21
N ARG A 320 -1.95 21.36 -24.92
CA ARG A 320 -0.88 20.51 -24.41
C ARG A 320 -0.22 21.07 -23.15
N ARG A 321 -0.06 22.40 -23.07
CA ARG A 321 0.58 23.05 -21.92
C ARG A 321 -0.31 22.97 -20.68
N GLY A 322 -1.61 23.15 -20.84
CA GLY A 322 -2.59 23.00 -19.77
C GLY A 322 -2.61 21.58 -19.22
N ILE A 323 -2.62 20.57 -20.10
CA ILE A 323 -2.55 19.15 -19.70
C ILE A 323 -1.26 18.88 -18.92
N LEU A 324 -0.09 19.30 -19.44
CA LEU A 324 1.20 19.12 -18.79
C LEU A 324 1.20 19.67 -17.35
N LEU A 325 0.81 20.94 -17.19
CA LEU A 325 0.79 21.62 -15.90
C LEU A 325 -0.15 20.96 -14.89
N ARG A 326 -1.30 20.47 -15.35
CA ARG A 326 -2.25 19.76 -14.47
C ARG A 326 -1.77 18.41 -14.06
N LEU A 327 -1.19 17.62 -14.97
CA LEU A 327 -0.64 16.30 -14.67
C LEU A 327 0.57 16.39 -13.74
N GLN A 328 1.43 17.40 -13.91
CA GLN A 328 2.52 17.68 -12.95
C GLN A 328 1.99 18.03 -11.56
N LYS A 329 0.93 18.84 -11.47
CA LYS A 329 0.30 19.24 -10.21
C LYS A 329 -0.28 18.06 -9.44
N ILE A 330 -0.78 17.03 -10.11
CA ILE A 330 -1.27 15.79 -9.48
C ILE A 330 -0.18 14.74 -9.25
N GLY A 331 1.08 15.03 -9.65
CA GLY A 331 2.25 14.25 -9.25
C GLY A 331 2.88 13.37 -10.32
N PHE A 332 2.47 13.48 -11.60
CA PHE A 332 3.15 12.74 -12.69
C PHE A 332 4.50 13.37 -13.03
N SER A 333 5.51 12.51 -13.29
CA SER A 333 6.82 12.94 -13.78
C SER A 333 6.75 13.44 -15.22
N ASN A 334 7.69 14.30 -15.61
CA ASN A 334 7.79 14.78 -16.99
C ASN A 334 8.00 13.65 -17.99
N SER A 335 8.75 12.60 -17.63
CA SER A 335 8.95 11.44 -18.49
C SER A 335 7.64 10.67 -18.71
N SER A 336 6.91 10.35 -17.63
CA SER A 336 5.62 9.66 -17.74
C SER A 336 4.59 10.44 -18.57
N ILE A 337 4.59 11.77 -18.46
CA ILE A 337 3.69 12.64 -19.24
C ILE A 337 4.13 12.65 -20.72
N ALA A 338 5.42 12.75 -21.01
CA ALA A 338 5.94 12.73 -22.37
C ALA A 338 5.63 11.41 -23.09
N ASP A 339 5.83 10.27 -22.41
CA ASP A 339 5.48 8.95 -22.91
C ASP A 339 3.98 8.85 -23.21
N ALA A 340 3.14 9.34 -22.30
CA ALA A 340 1.70 9.36 -22.50
C ALA A 340 1.26 10.21 -23.68
N PHE A 341 1.87 11.38 -23.89
CA PHE A 341 1.63 12.22 -25.08
C PHE A 341 2.03 11.51 -26.36
N SER A 342 3.19 10.83 -26.39
CA SER A 342 3.67 10.09 -27.56
C SER A 342 2.68 8.99 -27.96
N ILE A 343 2.22 8.18 -26.98
CA ILE A 343 1.24 7.11 -27.21
C ILE A 343 -0.11 7.68 -27.63
N ALA A 344 -0.59 8.73 -26.92
CA ALA A 344 -1.87 9.36 -27.21
C ALA A 344 -1.94 9.91 -28.63
N ILE A 345 -0.90 10.60 -29.09
CA ILE A 345 -0.83 11.17 -30.45
C ILE A 345 -0.80 10.05 -31.50
N SER A 346 -0.07 8.98 -31.26
CA SER A 346 -0.07 7.82 -32.15
C SER A 346 -1.46 7.20 -32.29
N ASN A 347 -2.22 7.15 -31.20
CA ASN A 347 -3.57 6.58 -31.19
C ASN A 347 -4.65 7.50 -31.82
N ILE A 348 -4.48 8.83 -31.78
CA ILE A 348 -5.42 9.79 -32.37
C ILE A 348 -5.17 9.94 -33.89
N GLY A 349 -3.93 9.68 -34.35
CA GLY A 349 -3.55 9.78 -35.76
C GLY A 349 -3.74 8.50 -36.58
N ALA A 350 -4.16 7.41 -35.96
CA ALA A 350 -4.51 6.14 -36.59
C ALA A 350 -6.03 5.98 -36.72
#